data_71744844a2f4594437f67a9dbcc8a4f1
#
_entry.id   71744844a2f4594437f67a9dbcc8a4f1
#
_cell.length_a   1.000
_cell.length_b   1.000
_cell.length_c   1.000
_cell.angle_alpha   90.00
_cell.angle_beta   90.00
_cell.angle_gamma   90.00
#
_symmetry.space_group_name_H-M   'P 1'
#
loop_
_entity.id
_entity.type
_entity.pdbx_description
1 polymer ?
#
loop_
_entity_poly.entity_id
_entity_poly.type
_entity_poly.pdbx_seq_one_letter_code
_entity_poly.pdbx_strand_id
1 'polypeptide(L)'
;MNRENSQSVIENLQAISATFAKDTAERQTRRELDPADFEQLAEAGFLLTGVPAEQGGLWRGIAESARDYTTMVRTLAHGDPCVALVATMHPAVMVYFLGCEQVNDAPQAWLAQRQSVIELARNHWWGTVTSEPGSGGDMLKTKTAAKKSADGIDTSYTISGNKHFGSGSGHADYMITTARRKGAEGPDLFYLKIKDEPWDGSTGCTLASAWDGIGMTATQSHAFRFENFPATKTITSELLGKVSPITAVIGNLLFAAVAMGIADNALSFAKDKLKGKLQNMRAYERVEWNRCRNEIWLAQQAFDGAVRAAEAS
;
A
#
# COMPACT_ATOMS: atom_id res chain seq x y z
N MET A 1 -25.15 -7.60 -6.38
CA MET A 1 -24.90 -7.36 -4.94
C MET A 1 -23.56 -6.69 -4.64
N ASN A 2 -22.44 -7.04 -5.29
CA ASN A 2 -21.13 -6.56 -4.85
C ASN A 2 -20.63 -5.22 -5.42
N ARG A 3 -21.18 -4.69 -6.53
CA ARG A 3 -20.88 -3.32 -6.99
C ARG A 3 -21.48 -2.24 -6.09
N GLU A 4 -22.65 -2.52 -5.51
CA GLU A 4 -23.27 -1.63 -4.53
C GLU A 4 -22.41 -1.47 -3.28
N ASN A 5 -21.69 -2.54 -2.85
CA ASN A 5 -20.77 -2.45 -1.72
C ASN A 5 -19.55 -1.58 -2.01
N SER A 6 -18.91 -1.71 -3.19
CA SER A 6 -17.77 -0.85 -3.56
C SER A 6 -18.20 0.62 -3.65
N GLN A 7 -19.36 0.89 -4.23
CA GLN A 7 -19.90 2.25 -4.34
C GLN A 7 -20.15 2.88 -2.97
N SER A 8 -20.75 2.13 -2.05
CA SER A 8 -20.98 2.59 -0.67
C SER A 8 -19.65 2.91 0.05
N VAL A 9 -18.64 2.06 -0.11
CA VAL A 9 -17.30 2.33 0.46
C VAL A 9 -16.71 3.60 -0.15
N ILE A 10 -16.79 3.79 -1.46
CA ILE A 10 -16.31 5.01 -2.13
C ILE A 10 -17.00 6.26 -1.59
N GLU A 11 -18.30 6.23 -1.39
CA GLU A 11 -19.09 7.35 -0.85
C GLU A 11 -18.67 7.67 0.61
N ASN A 12 -18.48 6.65 1.44
CA ASN A 12 -17.97 6.82 2.80
C ASN A 12 -16.57 7.47 2.79
N LEU A 13 -15.67 6.98 1.92
CA LEU A 13 -14.32 7.53 1.78
C LEU A 13 -14.31 8.95 1.24
N GLN A 14 -15.26 9.34 0.38
CA GLN A 14 -15.44 10.73 -0.07
C GLN A 14 -15.78 11.65 1.10
N ALA A 15 -16.65 11.21 2.01
CA ALA A 15 -17.03 11.98 3.20
C ALA A 15 -15.83 12.15 4.15
N ILE A 16 -15.07 11.08 4.40
CA ILE A 16 -13.85 11.10 5.22
C ILE A 16 -12.79 12.02 4.59
N SER A 17 -12.51 11.86 3.30
CA SER A 17 -11.56 12.68 2.55
C SER A 17 -11.91 14.17 2.58
N ALA A 18 -13.20 14.49 2.44
CA ALA A 18 -13.69 15.87 2.54
C ALA A 18 -13.46 16.47 3.94
N THR A 19 -13.49 15.64 4.98
CA THR A 19 -13.15 16.07 6.35
C THR A 19 -11.64 16.31 6.48
N PHE A 20 -10.81 15.37 6.03
CA PHE A 20 -9.35 15.52 6.03
C PHE A 20 -8.90 16.79 5.27
N ALA A 21 -9.52 17.08 4.14
CA ALA A 21 -9.20 18.24 3.32
C ALA A 21 -9.45 19.59 4.04
N LYS A 22 -10.35 19.65 5.02
CA LYS A 22 -10.57 20.86 5.83
C LYS A 22 -9.42 21.16 6.76
N ASP A 23 -8.72 20.12 7.23
CA ASP A 23 -7.64 20.19 8.22
C ASP A 23 -6.26 20.02 7.57
N THR A 24 -6.14 20.20 6.25
CA THR A 24 -4.91 19.97 5.48
C THR A 24 -3.68 20.64 6.10
N ALA A 25 -3.82 21.89 6.60
CA ALA A 25 -2.68 22.63 7.15
C ALA A 25 -2.12 21.97 8.42
N GLU A 26 -2.97 21.47 9.29
CA GLU A 26 -2.58 20.73 10.49
C GLU A 26 -2.02 19.36 10.11
N ARG A 27 -2.72 18.60 9.26
CA ARG A 27 -2.33 17.25 8.82
C ARG A 27 -0.95 17.23 8.15
N GLN A 28 -0.61 18.24 7.38
CA GLN A 28 0.72 18.37 6.75
C GLN A 28 1.87 18.59 7.75
N THR A 29 1.59 19.00 8.98
CA THR A 29 2.59 19.14 10.04
C THR A 29 2.82 17.88 10.85
N ARG A 30 1.94 16.89 10.72
CA ARG A 30 2.02 15.62 11.45
C ARG A 30 3.31 14.86 11.09
N ARG A 31 3.85 14.17 12.08
CA ARG A 31 4.99 13.23 11.95
C ARG A 31 4.58 11.79 12.21
N GLU A 32 3.37 11.60 12.68
CA GLU A 32 2.77 10.31 13.00
C GLU A 32 1.36 10.24 12.46
N LEU A 33 0.92 9.03 12.16
CA LEU A 33 -0.45 8.76 11.74
C LEU A 33 -1.36 8.73 12.98
N ASP A 34 -2.56 9.27 12.83
CA ASP A 34 -3.59 9.17 13.87
C ASP A 34 -4.31 7.81 13.73
N PRO A 35 -4.31 6.95 14.76
CA PRO A 35 -5.04 5.68 14.71
C PRO A 35 -6.53 5.86 14.40
N ALA A 36 -7.15 6.95 14.86
CA ALA A 36 -8.57 7.23 14.61
C ALA A 36 -8.88 7.42 13.12
N ASP A 37 -7.93 7.89 12.31
CA ASP A 37 -8.11 7.98 10.86
C ASP A 37 -8.30 6.57 10.25
N PHE A 38 -7.53 5.60 10.72
CA PHE A 38 -7.59 4.21 10.22
C PHE A 38 -8.78 3.43 10.78
N GLU A 39 -9.24 3.74 11.99
CA GLU A 39 -10.50 3.22 12.52
C GLU A 39 -11.67 3.66 11.64
N GLN A 40 -11.75 4.95 11.26
CA GLN A 40 -12.75 5.46 10.34
C GLN A 40 -12.70 4.77 8.96
N LEU A 41 -11.49 4.51 8.43
CA LEU A 41 -11.34 3.80 7.15
C LEU A 41 -11.80 2.35 7.26
N ALA A 42 -11.50 1.66 8.37
CA ALA A 42 -11.96 0.29 8.61
C ALA A 42 -13.50 0.24 8.72
N GLU A 43 -14.11 1.15 9.48
CA GLU A 43 -15.57 1.29 9.58
C GLU A 43 -16.22 1.62 8.23
N ALA A 44 -15.57 2.42 7.40
CA ALA A 44 -16.00 2.69 6.02
C ALA A 44 -15.93 1.46 5.10
N GLY A 45 -15.29 0.37 5.53
CA GLY A 45 -15.16 -0.88 4.79
C GLY A 45 -13.88 -0.99 3.95
N PHE A 46 -12.87 -0.14 4.15
CA PHE A 46 -11.64 -0.15 3.34
C PHE A 46 -10.86 -1.47 3.47
N LEU A 47 -10.83 -2.10 4.65
CA LEU A 47 -10.17 -3.40 4.85
C LEU A 47 -10.75 -4.53 3.98
N LEU A 48 -12.00 -4.40 3.54
CA LEU A 48 -12.66 -5.36 2.64
C LEU A 48 -11.99 -5.41 1.24
N THR A 49 -11.13 -4.46 0.90
CA THR A 49 -10.27 -4.53 -0.29
C THR A 49 -9.29 -5.72 -0.25
N GLY A 50 -8.98 -6.23 0.93
CA GLY A 50 -8.15 -7.43 1.15
C GLY A 50 -8.92 -8.75 1.13
N VAL A 51 -10.20 -8.77 0.81
CA VAL A 51 -11.10 -9.92 0.97
C VAL A 51 -11.84 -10.21 -0.34
N PRO A 52 -11.94 -11.51 -0.76
CA PRO A 52 -12.71 -11.89 -1.94
C PRO A 52 -14.20 -11.53 -1.80
N ALA A 53 -14.82 -11.20 -2.93
CA ALA A 53 -16.23 -10.80 -2.99
C ALA A 53 -17.18 -11.93 -2.58
N GLU A 54 -16.86 -13.17 -2.91
CA GLU A 54 -17.60 -14.36 -2.50
C GLU A 54 -17.54 -14.62 -1.00
N GLN A 55 -16.57 -14.02 -0.32
CA GLN A 55 -16.43 -14.04 1.14
C GLN A 55 -16.94 -12.74 1.79
N GLY A 56 -17.67 -11.90 1.07
CA GLY A 56 -18.22 -10.64 1.58
C GLY A 56 -17.26 -9.44 1.50
N GLY A 57 -16.15 -9.56 0.76
CA GLY A 57 -15.20 -8.48 0.50
C GLY A 57 -15.46 -7.73 -0.81
N LEU A 58 -14.44 -7.01 -1.28
CA LEU A 58 -14.51 -6.18 -2.49
C LEU A 58 -13.71 -6.71 -3.67
N TRP A 59 -12.82 -7.70 -3.46
CA TRP A 59 -11.98 -8.23 -4.51
C TRP A 59 -12.75 -9.16 -5.46
N ARG A 60 -12.68 -8.87 -6.76
CA ARG A 60 -13.34 -9.62 -7.85
C ARG A 60 -12.37 -10.02 -8.97
N GLY A 61 -11.07 -9.92 -8.73
CA GLY A 61 -10.04 -10.04 -9.75
C GLY A 61 -9.46 -8.66 -10.12
N ILE A 62 -8.33 -8.66 -10.83
CA ILE A 62 -7.62 -7.42 -11.21
C ILE A 62 -8.51 -6.56 -12.09
N ALA A 63 -9.06 -7.13 -13.16
CA ALA A 63 -9.87 -6.42 -14.14
C ALA A 63 -11.08 -5.70 -13.49
N GLU A 64 -11.79 -6.38 -12.61
CA GLU A 64 -13.02 -5.87 -12.03
C GLU A 64 -12.81 -4.97 -10.80
N SER A 65 -11.64 -5.06 -10.15
CA SER A 65 -11.34 -4.30 -8.93
C SER A 65 -10.47 -3.05 -9.17
N ALA A 66 -9.71 -3.01 -10.26
CA ALA A 66 -8.72 -1.96 -10.51
C ALA A 66 -9.30 -0.54 -10.43
N ARG A 67 -10.45 -0.29 -11.05
CA ARG A 67 -11.08 1.03 -11.07
C ARG A 67 -11.60 1.44 -9.69
N ASP A 68 -12.31 0.56 -9.02
CA ASP A 68 -12.87 0.83 -7.71
C ASP A 68 -11.76 1.13 -6.69
N TYR A 69 -10.71 0.30 -6.67
CA TYR A 69 -9.58 0.46 -5.75
C TYR A 69 -8.78 1.73 -6.02
N THR A 70 -8.49 2.01 -7.29
CA THR A 70 -7.80 3.26 -7.65
C THR A 70 -8.64 4.49 -7.34
N THR A 71 -9.96 4.42 -7.47
CA THR A 71 -10.88 5.50 -7.09
C THR A 71 -10.87 5.72 -5.57
N MET A 72 -10.93 4.67 -4.76
CA MET A 72 -10.85 4.75 -3.30
C MET A 72 -9.55 5.43 -2.85
N VAL A 73 -8.41 4.96 -3.36
CA VAL A 73 -7.09 5.48 -3.01
C VAL A 73 -6.90 6.93 -3.46
N ARG A 74 -7.30 7.27 -4.68
CA ARG A 74 -7.23 8.63 -5.22
C ARG A 74 -8.09 9.60 -4.41
N THR A 75 -9.28 9.15 -4.00
CA THR A 75 -10.19 9.91 -3.14
C THR A 75 -9.54 10.23 -1.79
N LEU A 76 -8.95 9.22 -1.12
CA LEU A 76 -8.25 9.43 0.15
C LEU A 76 -7.06 10.37 0.00
N ALA A 77 -6.26 10.20 -1.06
CA ALA A 77 -5.07 11.02 -1.30
C ALA A 77 -5.40 12.49 -1.59
N HIS A 78 -6.59 12.79 -2.07
CA HIS A 78 -7.10 14.16 -2.17
C HIS A 78 -7.27 14.80 -0.79
N GLY A 79 -7.71 14.05 0.21
CA GLY A 79 -7.89 14.54 1.59
C GLY A 79 -6.59 14.54 2.42
N ASP A 80 -5.93 13.38 2.46
CA ASP A 80 -4.65 13.19 3.18
C ASP A 80 -3.76 12.18 2.45
N PRO A 81 -2.67 12.63 1.83
CA PRO A 81 -1.78 11.75 1.10
C PRO A 81 -1.00 10.76 2.00
N CYS A 82 -0.73 11.11 3.27
CA CYS A 82 -0.02 10.23 4.19
C CYS A 82 -0.90 9.03 4.58
N VAL A 83 -2.14 9.31 4.96
CA VAL A 83 -3.14 8.28 5.26
C VAL A 83 -3.38 7.40 4.03
N ALA A 84 -3.57 8.02 2.85
CA ALA A 84 -3.80 7.30 1.60
C ALA A 84 -2.65 6.38 1.23
N LEU A 85 -1.39 6.85 1.34
CA LEU A 85 -0.22 6.02 1.04
C LEU A 85 -0.16 4.80 1.94
N VAL A 86 -0.35 4.97 3.24
CA VAL A 86 -0.29 3.86 4.20
C VAL A 86 -1.47 2.91 4.04
N ALA A 87 -2.69 3.43 3.90
CA ALA A 87 -3.87 2.60 3.63
C ALA A 87 -3.72 1.77 2.35
N THR A 88 -3.11 2.35 1.31
CA THR A 88 -2.83 1.68 0.02
C THR A 88 -1.98 0.42 0.16
N MET A 89 -1.12 0.33 1.21
CA MET A 89 -0.33 -0.88 1.45
C MET A 89 -1.22 -2.10 1.66
N HIS A 90 -2.38 -1.96 2.31
CA HIS A 90 -3.27 -3.07 2.59
C HIS A 90 -3.73 -3.79 1.32
N PRO A 91 -4.44 -3.18 0.35
CA PRO A 91 -4.80 -3.85 -0.89
C PRO A 91 -3.58 -4.26 -1.74
N ALA A 92 -2.49 -3.46 -1.76
CA ALA A 92 -1.29 -3.80 -2.51
C ALA A 92 -0.60 -5.07 -2.00
N VAL A 93 -0.61 -5.31 -0.68
CA VAL A 93 -0.13 -6.55 -0.06
C VAL A 93 -1.08 -7.70 -0.36
N MET A 94 -2.37 -7.48 -0.17
CA MET A 94 -3.36 -8.53 -0.29
C MET A 94 -3.46 -9.09 -1.70
N VAL A 95 -3.14 -8.31 -2.73
CA VAL A 95 -3.09 -8.80 -4.11
C VAL A 95 -2.09 -9.95 -4.30
N TYR A 96 -1.01 -10.05 -3.50
CA TYR A 96 -0.12 -11.22 -3.52
C TYR A 96 -0.83 -12.52 -3.14
N PHE A 97 -1.85 -12.44 -2.32
CA PHE A 97 -2.66 -13.58 -1.88
C PHE A 97 -3.91 -13.76 -2.74
N LEU A 98 -4.53 -12.68 -3.18
CA LEU A 98 -5.77 -12.68 -3.97
C LEU A 98 -5.54 -12.95 -5.45
N GLY A 99 -4.51 -12.35 -6.05
CA GLY A 99 -4.17 -12.49 -7.47
C GLY A 99 -3.66 -13.87 -7.88
N CYS A 100 -3.33 -14.72 -6.91
CA CYS A 100 -2.82 -16.07 -7.17
C CYS A 100 -3.84 -17.07 -7.76
N GLU A 101 -5.10 -16.70 -7.86
CA GLU A 101 -6.11 -17.49 -8.56
C GLU A 101 -5.76 -17.69 -10.04
N GLN A 102 -4.93 -16.79 -10.57
CA GLN A 102 -4.40 -16.90 -11.94
C GLN A 102 -3.16 -17.83 -12.04
N VAL A 103 -2.63 -18.31 -10.91
CA VAL A 103 -1.52 -19.25 -10.89
C VAL A 103 -2.05 -20.67 -10.77
N ASN A 104 -2.06 -21.40 -11.90
CA ASN A 104 -2.33 -22.82 -11.90
C ASN A 104 -1.26 -23.56 -11.07
N ASP A 105 -1.64 -24.67 -10.43
CA ASP A 105 -0.76 -25.54 -9.64
C ASP A 105 -0.20 -24.94 -8.34
N ALA A 106 -0.92 -24.02 -7.69
CA ALA A 106 -0.54 -23.54 -6.37
C ALA A 106 -0.58 -24.69 -5.32
N PRO A 107 0.48 -24.84 -4.47
CA PRO A 107 0.50 -25.91 -3.47
C PRO A 107 -0.68 -25.80 -2.48
N GLN A 108 -1.29 -26.94 -2.13
CA GLN A 108 -2.44 -26.99 -1.22
C GLN A 108 -2.13 -26.36 0.15
N ALA A 109 -0.94 -26.59 0.69
CA ALA A 109 -0.50 -25.97 1.95
C ALA A 109 -0.46 -24.44 1.88
N TRP A 110 -0.10 -23.89 0.71
CA TRP A 110 -0.13 -22.45 0.49
C TRP A 110 -1.57 -21.92 0.38
N LEU A 111 -2.48 -22.65 -0.27
CA LEU A 111 -3.89 -22.27 -0.37
C LEU A 111 -4.54 -22.17 1.04
N ALA A 112 -4.22 -23.12 1.93
CA ALA A 112 -4.70 -23.08 3.30
C ALA A 112 -4.15 -21.86 4.07
N GLN A 113 -2.85 -21.55 3.93
CA GLN A 113 -2.23 -20.38 4.53
C GLN A 113 -2.79 -19.06 3.95
N ARG A 114 -3.01 -19.01 2.64
CA ARG A 114 -3.68 -17.89 1.97
C ARG A 114 -5.01 -17.56 2.63
N GLN A 115 -5.83 -18.56 2.89
CA GLN A 115 -7.14 -18.36 3.53
C GLN A 115 -6.99 -17.74 4.93
N SER A 116 -6.03 -18.20 5.73
CA SER A 116 -5.77 -17.61 7.04
C SER A 116 -5.32 -16.16 6.95
N VAL A 117 -4.50 -15.80 5.95
CA VAL A 117 -4.08 -14.40 5.71
C VAL A 117 -5.28 -13.53 5.31
N ILE A 118 -6.17 -14.01 4.44
CA ILE A 118 -7.39 -13.31 4.04
C ILE A 118 -8.31 -13.06 5.25
N GLU A 119 -8.44 -14.02 6.15
CA GLU A 119 -9.22 -13.87 7.39
C GLU A 119 -8.62 -12.79 8.31
N LEU A 120 -7.29 -12.77 8.46
CA LEU A 120 -6.61 -11.70 9.21
C LEU A 120 -6.82 -10.32 8.55
N ALA A 121 -6.82 -10.25 7.22
CA ALA A 121 -6.97 -8.99 6.49
C ALA A 121 -8.30 -8.26 6.74
N ARG A 122 -9.34 -8.96 7.20
CA ARG A 122 -10.64 -8.35 7.53
C ARG A 122 -10.57 -7.33 8.66
N ASN A 123 -9.65 -7.53 9.60
CA ASN A 123 -9.59 -6.78 10.85
C ASN A 123 -8.21 -6.21 11.16
N HIS A 124 -7.24 -6.43 10.27
CA HIS A 124 -5.85 -6.04 10.49
C HIS A 124 -5.28 -5.29 9.30
N TRP A 125 -4.53 -4.24 9.59
CA TRP A 125 -3.82 -3.47 8.59
C TRP A 125 -2.53 -4.17 8.17
N TRP A 126 -2.31 -4.23 6.86
CA TRP A 126 -1.13 -4.82 6.25
C TRP A 126 -0.27 -3.76 5.59
N GLY A 127 1.02 -3.82 5.84
CA GLY A 127 2.04 -2.95 5.27
C GLY A 127 3.16 -3.72 4.59
N THR A 128 4.17 -2.98 4.13
CA THR A 128 5.36 -3.54 3.47
C THR A 128 6.65 -2.98 4.07
N VAL A 129 7.66 -3.85 4.20
CA VAL A 129 9.04 -3.47 4.53
C VAL A 129 10.01 -4.31 3.70
N THR A 130 9.92 -4.14 2.37
CA THR A 130 10.66 -4.99 1.40
C THR A 130 11.96 -4.38 0.91
N SER A 131 12.07 -3.06 0.84
CA SER A 131 13.23 -2.35 0.30
C SER A 131 14.47 -2.54 1.16
N GLU A 132 15.64 -2.56 0.52
CA GLU A 132 16.94 -2.66 1.19
C GLU A 132 17.92 -1.61 0.66
N PRO A 133 18.94 -1.22 1.47
CA PRO A 133 19.99 -0.36 1.00
C PRO A 133 20.69 -0.93 -0.24
N GLY A 134 20.72 -0.16 -1.32
CA GLY A 134 21.37 -0.54 -2.58
C GLY A 134 20.56 -1.50 -3.48
N SER A 135 19.30 -1.86 -3.13
CA SER A 135 18.46 -2.69 -4.01
C SER A 135 17.79 -1.91 -5.14
N GLY A 136 17.74 -0.57 -5.04
CA GLY A 136 17.00 0.26 -6.00
C GLY A 136 15.49 0.04 -5.96
N GLY A 137 14.96 -0.47 -4.83
CA GLY A 137 13.54 -0.82 -4.68
C GLY A 137 13.17 -2.21 -5.23
N ASP A 138 14.11 -2.92 -5.85
CA ASP A 138 13.88 -4.28 -6.36
C ASP A 138 13.87 -5.29 -5.21
N MET A 139 12.69 -5.78 -4.86
CA MET A 139 12.48 -6.75 -3.79
C MET A 139 13.15 -8.12 -4.05
N LEU A 140 13.43 -8.45 -5.32
CA LEU A 140 14.11 -9.69 -5.68
C LEU A 140 15.63 -9.64 -5.41
N LYS A 141 16.19 -8.43 -5.21
CA LYS A 141 17.59 -8.21 -4.84
C LYS A 141 17.85 -8.22 -3.34
N THR A 142 16.92 -8.72 -2.53
CA THR A 142 17.07 -8.78 -1.08
C THR A 142 18.33 -9.56 -0.66
N LYS A 143 19.01 -9.06 0.36
CA LYS A 143 20.16 -9.68 1.04
C LYS A 143 19.78 -10.20 2.43
N THR A 144 18.63 -9.82 2.94
CA THR A 144 18.08 -10.30 4.22
C THR A 144 18.05 -11.82 4.21
N ALA A 145 18.63 -12.44 5.23
CA ALA A 145 18.68 -13.88 5.38
C ALA A 145 17.48 -14.39 6.17
N ALA A 146 16.97 -15.58 5.80
CA ALA A 146 15.96 -16.31 6.53
C ALA A 146 16.51 -17.66 7.02
N LYS A 147 16.28 -17.97 8.30
CA LYS A 147 16.65 -19.23 8.94
C LYS A 147 15.40 -19.90 9.51
N LYS A 148 15.21 -21.19 9.24
CA LYS A 148 14.10 -21.97 9.78
C LYS A 148 14.18 -22.02 11.31
N SER A 149 13.08 -21.80 12.01
CA SER A 149 12.99 -21.93 13.45
C SER A 149 13.07 -23.41 13.88
N ALA A 150 13.44 -23.65 15.14
CA ALA A 150 13.60 -24.99 15.68
C ALA A 150 12.28 -25.57 16.28
N ASP A 151 11.18 -24.84 16.15
CA ASP A 151 9.87 -25.19 16.72
C ASP A 151 9.11 -26.31 15.97
N GLY A 152 9.66 -26.78 14.85
CA GLY A 152 9.05 -27.82 14.02
C GLY A 152 7.93 -27.32 13.08
N ILE A 153 7.59 -26.03 13.11
CA ILE A 153 6.56 -25.45 12.25
C ILE A 153 7.18 -25.09 10.89
N ASP A 154 6.61 -25.62 9.80
CA ASP A 154 7.19 -25.48 8.45
C ASP A 154 7.24 -24.04 7.93
N THR A 155 6.37 -23.18 8.41
CA THR A 155 6.31 -21.77 8.01
C THR A 155 7.04 -20.84 8.98
N SER A 156 7.53 -21.34 10.10
CA SER A 156 8.21 -20.55 11.14
C SER A 156 9.70 -20.33 10.79
N TYR A 157 10.08 -19.07 10.73
CA TYR A 157 11.43 -18.62 10.41
C TYR A 157 11.83 -17.46 11.31
N THR A 158 13.13 -17.16 11.30
CA THR A 158 13.64 -15.87 11.74
C THR A 158 14.34 -15.19 10.58
N ILE A 159 14.32 -13.84 10.54
CA ILE A 159 15.01 -13.05 9.54
C ILE A 159 16.07 -12.17 10.16
N SER A 160 17.16 -11.93 9.39
CA SER A 160 18.24 -11.00 9.77
C SER A 160 18.68 -10.20 8.56
N GLY A 161 18.66 -8.85 8.69
CA GLY A 161 19.02 -7.94 7.62
C GLY A 161 18.52 -6.52 7.88
N ASN A 162 18.81 -5.61 6.95
CA ASN A 162 18.37 -4.21 7.02
C ASN A 162 17.30 -3.95 6.00
N LYS A 163 16.23 -3.32 6.44
CA LYS A 163 15.09 -2.92 5.60
C LYS A 163 14.80 -1.45 5.80
N HIS A 164 14.27 -0.79 4.77
CA HIS A 164 13.84 0.60 4.86
C HIS A 164 12.53 0.84 4.08
N PHE A 165 11.99 2.03 4.27
CA PHE A 165 10.67 2.42 3.73
C PHE A 165 9.54 1.50 4.20
N GLY A 166 9.54 1.16 5.50
CA GLY A 166 8.45 0.48 6.16
C GLY A 166 7.28 1.43 6.40
N SER A 167 6.60 1.85 5.32
CA SER A 167 5.50 2.82 5.41
C SER A 167 4.36 2.29 6.27
N GLY A 168 3.94 3.09 7.25
CA GLY A 168 2.90 2.72 8.20
C GLY A 168 3.37 1.77 9.31
N SER A 169 4.68 1.64 9.54
CA SER A 169 5.20 0.75 10.59
C SER A 169 4.70 1.06 12.00
N GLY A 170 4.33 2.31 12.29
CA GLY A 170 3.69 2.69 13.56
C GLY A 170 2.21 2.31 13.66
N HIS A 171 1.60 1.82 12.57
CA HIS A 171 0.16 1.53 12.53
C HIS A 171 -0.18 0.11 12.05
N ALA A 172 0.58 -0.45 11.11
CA ALA A 172 0.30 -1.78 10.56
C ALA A 172 0.37 -2.88 11.63
N ASP A 173 -0.57 -3.83 11.57
CA ASP A 173 -0.52 -5.03 12.40
C ASP A 173 0.50 -6.03 11.86
N TYR A 174 0.54 -6.16 10.53
CA TYR A 174 1.42 -7.07 9.81
C TYR A 174 2.13 -6.35 8.66
N MET A 175 3.36 -6.77 8.37
CA MET A 175 4.10 -6.30 7.21
C MET A 175 4.67 -7.46 6.41
N ILE A 176 4.58 -7.40 5.08
CA ILE A 176 5.32 -8.34 4.23
C ILE A 176 6.75 -7.87 4.02
N THR A 177 7.64 -8.85 3.89
CA THR A 177 9.05 -8.63 3.54
C THR A 177 9.58 -9.78 2.70
N THR A 178 10.73 -9.58 2.06
CA THR A 178 11.46 -10.63 1.36
C THR A 178 12.73 -11.01 2.10
N ALA A 179 13.05 -12.30 2.11
CA ALA A 179 14.32 -12.81 2.64
C ALA A 179 14.75 -14.08 1.90
N ARG A 180 16.06 -14.40 1.93
CA ARG A 180 16.66 -15.56 1.26
C ARG A 180 16.89 -16.68 2.25
N ARG A 181 16.33 -17.84 1.97
CA ARG A 181 16.72 -19.08 2.66
C ARG A 181 18.06 -19.59 2.12
N LYS A 182 18.83 -20.23 2.98
CA LYS A 182 20.09 -20.89 2.53
C LYS A 182 19.77 -21.93 1.45
N GLY A 183 20.43 -21.82 0.31
CA GLY A 183 20.26 -22.73 -0.83
C GLY A 183 19.04 -22.47 -1.73
N ALA A 184 18.25 -21.42 -1.47
CA ALA A 184 17.16 -21.01 -2.36
C ALA A 184 17.72 -20.21 -3.55
N GLU A 185 17.13 -20.40 -4.75
CA GLU A 185 17.51 -19.67 -5.96
C GLU A 185 17.10 -18.20 -5.90
N GLY A 186 15.97 -17.90 -5.27
CA GLY A 186 15.41 -16.56 -5.12
C GLY A 186 14.93 -16.30 -3.69
N PRO A 187 14.44 -15.08 -3.41
CA PRO A 187 13.86 -14.75 -2.13
C PRO A 187 12.44 -15.32 -2.00
N ASP A 188 12.10 -15.71 -0.79
CA ASP A 188 10.71 -16.00 -0.43
C ASP A 188 10.04 -14.75 0.15
N LEU A 189 8.71 -14.74 0.15
CA LEU A 189 7.90 -13.73 0.85
C LEU A 189 7.56 -14.22 2.25
N PHE A 190 7.69 -13.34 3.21
CA PHE A 190 7.36 -13.55 4.62
C PHE A 190 6.41 -12.47 5.07
N TYR A 191 5.62 -12.74 6.11
CA TYR A 191 5.02 -11.67 6.89
C TYR A 191 5.58 -11.64 8.31
N LEU A 192 5.58 -10.45 8.86
CA LEU A 192 6.03 -10.10 10.20
C LEU A 192 4.83 -9.58 10.97
N LYS A 193 4.63 -9.98 12.22
CA LYS A 193 3.76 -9.28 13.14
C LYS A 193 4.56 -8.12 13.70
N ILE A 194 4.16 -6.89 13.41
CA ILE A 194 4.94 -5.69 13.75
C ILE A 194 4.23 -4.79 14.78
N LYS A 195 2.95 -5.03 15.02
CA LYS A 195 2.17 -4.29 16.00
C LYS A 195 2.75 -4.45 17.39
N ASP A 196 2.82 -3.35 18.11
CA ASP A 196 3.31 -3.28 19.49
C ASP A 196 4.79 -3.69 19.67
N GLU A 197 5.56 -3.78 18.59
CA GLU A 197 6.99 -4.03 18.67
C GLU A 197 7.73 -2.81 19.26
N PRO A 198 8.62 -3.01 20.25
CA PRO A 198 9.28 -1.88 20.93
C PRO A 198 10.37 -1.20 20.09
N TRP A 199 10.83 -1.84 19.01
CA TRP A 199 11.89 -1.36 18.10
C TRP A 199 13.24 -1.01 18.76
N ASP A 200 13.46 -1.49 19.96
CA ASP A 200 14.68 -1.26 20.77
C ASP A 200 15.73 -2.39 20.63
N GLY A 201 15.40 -3.42 19.84
CA GLY A 201 16.22 -4.61 19.60
C GLY A 201 15.94 -5.77 20.57
N SER A 202 15.13 -5.59 21.60
CA SER A 202 14.85 -6.65 22.59
C SER A 202 14.15 -7.87 21.97
N THR A 203 13.37 -7.67 20.93
CA THR A 203 12.68 -8.71 20.16
C THR A 203 13.43 -9.12 18.88
N GLY A 204 14.57 -8.48 18.59
CA GLY A 204 15.29 -8.62 17.32
C GLY A 204 14.87 -7.64 16.24
N CYS A 205 14.04 -6.62 16.56
CA CYS A 205 13.68 -5.51 15.68
C CYS A 205 14.23 -4.21 16.27
N THR A 206 15.14 -3.55 15.55
CA THR A 206 15.71 -2.26 15.96
C THR A 206 15.32 -1.19 14.96
N LEU A 207 14.83 -0.03 15.44
CA LEU A 207 14.67 1.17 14.61
C LEU A 207 16.05 1.70 14.18
N ALA A 208 16.41 1.46 12.94
CA ALA A 208 17.71 1.89 12.40
C ALA A 208 17.70 3.38 12.01
N SER A 209 16.58 3.90 11.53
CA SER A 209 16.39 5.32 11.24
C SER A 209 14.89 5.65 11.25
N ALA A 210 14.53 6.67 12.01
CA ALA A 210 13.19 7.25 11.93
C ALA A 210 13.00 7.95 10.57
N TRP A 211 11.73 7.93 10.09
CA TRP A 211 11.38 8.64 8.87
C TRP A 211 11.42 10.15 9.10
N ASP A 212 12.17 10.85 8.27
CA ASP A 212 12.26 12.33 8.26
C ASP A 212 12.25 12.86 6.82
N GLY A 213 11.24 12.47 6.05
CA GLY A 213 11.05 12.91 4.68
C GLY A 213 10.53 14.35 4.60
N ILE A 214 10.85 15.05 3.49
CA ILE A 214 10.30 16.38 3.18
C ILE A 214 8.80 16.29 2.86
N GLY A 215 8.38 15.22 2.18
CA GLY A 215 6.97 14.88 1.90
C GLY A 215 6.57 13.57 2.56
N MET A 216 5.28 13.30 2.62
CA MET A 216 4.73 12.11 3.28
C MET A 216 5.21 11.97 4.73
N THR A 217 5.22 13.09 5.45
CA THR A 217 5.91 13.26 6.75
C THR A 217 5.38 12.36 7.83
N ALA A 218 4.06 12.07 7.84
CA ALA A 218 3.40 11.25 8.85
C ALA A 218 3.40 9.74 8.55
N THR A 219 3.96 9.29 7.41
CA THR A 219 3.84 7.88 6.99
C THR A 219 4.65 6.90 7.83
N GLN A 220 5.52 7.39 8.72
CA GLN A 220 6.39 6.55 9.53
C GLN A 220 7.08 5.45 8.69
N SER A 221 7.64 5.87 7.53
CA SER A 221 8.34 4.98 6.58
C SER A 221 9.73 4.62 7.10
N HIS A 222 9.78 4.09 8.31
CA HIS A 222 11.00 3.83 9.05
C HIS A 222 11.94 2.83 8.39
N ALA A 223 13.20 2.85 8.82
CA ALA A 223 14.19 1.81 8.51
C ALA A 223 14.42 0.94 9.74
N PHE A 224 14.56 -0.37 9.51
CA PHE A 224 14.74 -1.36 10.56
C PHE A 224 15.95 -2.23 10.32
N ARG A 225 16.59 -2.67 11.42
CA ARG A 225 17.51 -3.77 11.45
C ARG A 225 16.83 -4.94 12.16
N PHE A 226 16.75 -6.06 11.48
CA PHE A 226 16.25 -7.32 12.01
C PHE A 226 17.41 -8.23 12.38
N GLU A 227 17.36 -8.86 13.56
CA GLU A 227 18.34 -9.80 14.08
C GLU A 227 17.59 -11.00 14.69
N ASN A 228 17.49 -12.10 13.92
CA ASN A 228 16.69 -13.26 14.27
C ASN A 228 15.22 -12.93 14.61
N PHE A 229 14.66 -11.91 13.97
CA PHE A 229 13.29 -11.50 14.18
C PHE A 229 12.29 -12.54 13.67
N PRO A 230 11.23 -12.89 14.41
CA PRO A 230 10.25 -13.89 13.99
C PRO A 230 9.56 -13.51 12.69
N ALA A 231 9.42 -14.49 11.80
CA ALA A 231 8.81 -14.29 10.49
C ALA A 231 8.05 -15.54 10.06
N THR A 232 6.91 -15.36 9.42
CA THR A 232 6.15 -16.48 8.84
C THR A 232 6.33 -16.49 7.33
N LYS A 233 6.90 -17.58 6.80
CA LYS A 233 7.05 -17.78 5.36
C LYS A 233 5.68 -18.03 4.73
N THR A 234 5.40 -17.32 3.62
CA THR A 234 4.15 -17.46 2.88
C THR A 234 4.36 -17.97 1.46
N ILE A 235 5.00 -17.19 0.62
CA ILE A 235 5.14 -17.46 -0.81
C ILE A 235 6.60 -17.86 -1.08
N THR A 236 6.79 -19.02 -1.69
CA THR A 236 8.13 -19.48 -2.09
C THR A 236 8.67 -18.64 -3.25
N SER A 237 9.99 -18.63 -3.44
CA SER A 237 10.64 -17.90 -4.54
C SER A 237 10.09 -18.27 -5.92
N GLU A 238 9.77 -19.55 -6.13
CA GLU A 238 9.16 -20.02 -7.38
C GLU A 238 7.77 -19.43 -7.60
N LEU A 239 6.91 -19.49 -6.59
CA LEU A 239 5.55 -18.95 -6.65
C LEU A 239 5.59 -17.41 -6.70
N LEU A 240 6.51 -16.76 -5.98
CA LEU A 240 6.70 -15.32 -6.00
C LEU A 240 7.05 -14.81 -7.40
N GLY A 241 7.89 -15.55 -8.13
CA GLY A 241 8.20 -15.25 -9.53
C GLY A 241 7.00 -15.28 -10.46
N LYS A 242 6.02 -16.17 -10.19
CA LYS A 242 4.77 -16.25 -10.96
C LYS A 242 3.77 -15.17 -10.60
N VAL A 243 3.70 -14.82 -9.30
CA VAL A 243 2.69 -13.88 -8.75
C VAL A 243 3.10 -12.41 -8.92
N SER A 244 4.40 -12.09 -8.77
CA SER A 244 4.89 -10.70 -8.78
C SER A 244 4.53 -9.92 -10.05
N PRO A 245 4.61 -10.45 -11.27
CA PRO A 245 4.20 -9.71 -12.46
C PRO A 245 2.71 -9.37 -12.46
N ILE A 246 1.87 -10.29 -11.96
CA ILE A 246 0.42 -10.14 -11.88
C ILE A 246 0.07 -9.03 -10.85
N THR A 247 0.66 -9.11 -9.67
CA THR A 247 0.39 -8.18 -8.56
C THR A 247 0.96 -6.78 -8.82
N ALA A 248 2.05 -6.69 -9.60
CA ALA A 248 2.66 -5.41 -9.96
C ALA A 248 1.70 -4.49 -10.73
N VAL A 249 0.78 -5.03 -11.52
CA VAL A 249 -0.21 -4.25 -12.26
C VAL A 249 -1.04 -3.41 -11.29
N ILE A 250 -1.73 -4.06 -10.35
CA ILE A 250 -2.61 -3.35 -9.40
C ILE A 250 -1.79 -2.51 -8.41
N GLY A 251 -0.67 -3.01 -7.91
CA GLY A 251 0.20 -2.27 -7.00
C GLY A 251 0.66 -0.95 -7.59
N ASN A 252 1.16 -0.93 -8.83
CA ASN A 252 1.59 0.29 -9.50
C ASN A 252 0.43 1.27 -9.75
N LEU A 253 -0.75 0.76 -10.12
CA LEU A 253 -1.95 1.60 -10.28
C LEU A 253 -2.37 2.26 -8.96
N LEU A 254 -2.30 1.55 -7.85
CA LEU A 254 -2.65 2.11 -6.55
C LEU A 254 -1.67 3.22 -6.11
N PHE A 255 -0.36 3.05 -6.31
CA PHE A 255 0.60 4.12 -6.06
C PHE A 255 0.41 5.31 -6.99
N ALA A 256 0.11 5.07 -8.27
CA ALA A 256 -0.23 6.14 -9.22
C ALA A 256 -1.51 6.89 -8.79
N ALA A 257 -2.50 6.19 -8.24
CA ALA A 257 -3.72 6.80 -7.72
C ALA A 257 -3.45 7.76 -6.56
N VAL A 258 -2.50 7.44 -5.66
CA VAL A 258 -2.04 8.38 -4.62
C VAL A 258 -1.51 9.67 -5.25
N ALA A 259 -0.61 9.55 -6.23
CA ALA A 259 -0.03 10.71 -6.92
C ALA A 259 -1.12 11.55 -7.63
N MET A 260 -2.09 10.89 -8.26
CA MET A 260 -3.22 11.58 -8.91
C MET A 260 -4.10 12.32 -7.91
N GLY A 261 -4.39 11.74 -6.74
CA GLY A 261 -5.16 12.41 -5.68
C GLY A 261 -4.46 13.66 -5.14
N ILE A 262 -3.13 13.62 -4.99
CA ILE A 262 -2.31 14.78 -4.63
C ILE A 262 -2.41 15.87 -5.70
N ALA A 263 -2.30 15.50 -6.97
CA ALA A 263 -2.40 16.44 -8.09
C ALA A 263 -3.80 17.10 -8.16
N ASP A 264 -4.84 16.32 -7.91
CA ASP A 264 -6.22 16.83 -7.84
C ASP A 264 -6.41 17.85 -6.71
N ASN A 265 -5.88 17.55 -5.52
CA ASN A 265 -5.93 18.47 -4.39
C ASN A 265 -5.17 19.77 -4.71
N ALA A 266 -3.95 19.68 -5.23
CA ALA A 266 -3.14 20.84 -5.61
C ALA A 266 -3.86 21.73 -6.65
N LEU A 267 -4.47 21.10 -7.66
CA LEU A 267 -5.25 21.82 -8.68
C LEU A 267 -6.49 22.49 -8.09
N SER A 268 -7.20 21.80 -7.20
CA SER A 268 -8.39 22.32 -6.52
C SER A 268 -8.04 23.51 -5.65
N PHE A 269 -6.99 23.41 -4.85
CA PHE A 269 -6.45 24.50 -4.02
C PHE A 269 -6.07 25.70 -4.88
N ALA A 270 -5.33 25.48 -5.99
CA ALA A 270 -4.93 26.56 -6.87
C ALA A 270 -6.14 27.26 -7.54
N LYS A 271 -7.15 26.50 -7.96
CA LYS A 271 -8.40 27.05 -8.50
C LYS A 271 -9.09 27.96 -7.49
N ASP A 272 -9.19 27.53 -6.23
CA ASP A 272 -9.85 28.31 -5.19
C ASP A 272 -9.10 29.61 -4.89
N LYS A 273 -7.76 29.59 -4.85
CA LYS A 273 -6.93 30.77 -4.67
C LYS A 273 -7.00 31.75 -5.86
N LEU A 274 -7.26 31.23 -7.05
CA LEU A 274 -7.39 32.03 -8.27
C LEU A 274 -8.83 32.47 -8.55
N LYS A 275 -9.81 32.01 -7.77
CA LYS A 275 -11.24 32.38 -7.92
C LYS A 275 -11.41 33.91 -7.92
N GLY A 276 -12.04 34.45 -8.95
CA GLY A 276 -12.19 35.88 -9.17
C GLY A 276 -10.95 36.62 -9.73
N LYS A 277 -9.79 35.95 -9.82
CA LYS A 277 -8.56 36.56 -10.35
C LYS A 277 -8.24 36.12 -11.80
N LEU A 278 -8.85 35.03 -12.28
CA LEU A 278 -8.55 34.42 -13.58
C LEU A 278 -8.70 35.40 -14.76
N GLN A 279 -9.67 36.32 -14.69
CA GLN A 279 -9.91 37.33 -15.73
C GLN A 279 -8.82 38.38 -15.79
N ASN A 280 -8.18 38.67 -14.66
CA ASN A 280 -7.17 39.71 -14.49
C ASN A 280 -5.74 39.17 -14.47
N MET A 281 -5.54 37.90 -14.79
CA MET A 281 -4.20 37.30 -14.87
C MET A 281 -3.38 37.93 -16.00
N ARG A 282 -2.10 38.19 -15.74
CA ARG A 282 -1.13 38.59 -16.75
C ARG A 282 -0.94 37.47 -17.76
N ALA A 283 -0.46 37.82 -18.96
CA ALA A 283 -0.32 36.85 -20.06
C ALA A 283 0.53 35.64 -19.67
N TYR A 284 1.67 35.83 -18.96
CA TYR A 284 2.54 34.75 -18.53
C TYR A 284 1.91 33.88 -17.43
N GLU A 285 1.14 34.46 -16.51
CA GLU A 285 0.42 33.70 -15.48
C GLU A 285 -0.63 32.79 -16.10
N ARG A 286 -1.33 33.26 -17.14
CA ARG A 286 -2.29 32.43 -17.92
C ARG A 286 -1.60 31.28 -18.63
N VAL A 287 -0.41 31.52 -19.19
CA VAL A 287 0.37 30.47 -19.85
C VAL A 287 0.75 29.39 -18.85
N GLU A 288 1.32 29.75 -17.69
CA GLU A 288 1.69 28.80 -16.65
C GLU A 288 0.48 28.06 -16.07
N TRP A 289 -0.64 28.76 -15.81
CA TRP A 289 -1.87 28.13 -15.37
C TRP A 289 -2.38 27.08 -16.37
N ASN A 290 -2.42 27.42 -17.65
CA ASN A 290 -2.86 26.49 -18.68
C ASN A 290 -1.88 25.31 -18.83
N ARG A 291 -0.58 25.56 -18.70
CA ARG A 291 0.44 24.50 -18.70
C ARG A 291 0.21 23.51 -17.58
N CYS A 292 0.08 23.97 -16.32
CA CYS A 292 -0.20 23.10 -15.18
C CYS A 292 -1.48 22.26 -15.39
N ARG A 293 -2.54 22.88 -15.88
CA ARG A 293 -3.80 22.16 -16.19
C ARG A 293 -3.63 21.10 -17.25
N ASN A 294 -2.89 21.40 -18.31
CA ASN A 294 -2.62 20.47 -19.40
C ASN A 294 -1.76 19.30 -18.93
N GLU A 295 -0.74 19.54 -18.10
CA GLU A 295 0.12 18.49 -17.53
C GLU A 295 -0.69 17.54 -16.65
N ILE A 296 -1.56 18.07 -15.76
CA ILE A 296 -2.44 17.24 -14.94
C ILE A 296 -3.45 16.48 -15.81
N TRP A 297 -4.00 17.11 -16.86
CA TRP A 297 -4.91 16.43 -17.77
C TRP A 297 -4.22 15.29 -18.53
N LEU A 298 -2.97 15.49 -19.00
CA LEU A 298 -2.18 14.44 -19.65
C LEU A 298 -1.90 13.27 -18.69
N ALA A 299 -1.50 13.57 -17.44
CA ALA A 299 -1.31 12.55 -16.41
C ALA A 299 -2.61 11.77 -16.15
N GLN A 300 -3.75 12.47 -16.09
CA GLN A 300 -5.08 11.85 -15.97
C GLN A 300 -5.37 10.89 -17.13
N GLN A 301 -5.11 11.31 -18.38
CA GLN A 301 -5.35 10.45 -19.56
C GLN A 301 -4.45 9.20 -19.53
N ALA A 302 -3.18 9.36 -19.14
CA ALA A 302 -2.25 8.23 -18.99
C ALA A 302 -2.71 7.27 -17.90
N PHE A 303 -3.11 7.79 -16.73
CA PHE A 303 -3.63 7.01 -15.61
C PHE A 303 -4.91 6.25 -16.00
N ASP A 304 -5.89 6.92 -16.59
CA ASP A 304 -7.14 6.29 -17.06
C ASP A 304 -6.88 5.24 -18.14
N GLY A 305 -5.88 5.48 -18.99
CA GLY A 305 -5.42 4.51 -19.98
C GLY A 305 -4.86 3.25 -19.33
N ALA A 306 -4.05 3.40 -18.29
CA ALA A 306 -3.48 2.28 -17.53
C ALA A 306 -4.57 1.50 -16.78
N VAL A 307 -5.54 2.18 -16.17
CA VAL A 307 -6.70 1.52 -15.52
C VAL A 307 -7.51 0.71 -16.54
N ARG A 308 -7.83 1.30 -17.71
CA ARG A 308 -8.53 0.55 -18.78
C ARG A 308 -7.74 -0.65 -19.30
N ALA A 309 -6.41 -0.56 -19.35
CA ALA A 309 -5.59 -1.70 -19.74
C ALA A 309 -5.66 -2.83 -18.70
N ALA A 310 -5.70 -2.49 -17.41
CA ALA A 310 -5.89 -3.48 -16.35
C ALA A 310 -7.32 -4.08 -16.35
N GLU A 311 -8.33 -3.31 -16.73
CA GLU A 311 -9.71 -3.79 -16.88
C GLU A 311 -9.88 -4.77 -18.06
N ALA A 312 -8.96 -4.74 -19.01
CA ALA A 312 -8.98 -5.58 -20.22
C ALA A 312 -8.06 -6.82 -20.11
N SER A 313 -7.36 -7.02 -18.98
CA SER A 313 -6.37 -8.10 -18.77
C SER A 313 -6.96 -9.45 -18.32
#